data_d77def6a6c66086c88ae6700cc2fc4fa
#
_entry.id   d77def6a6c66086c88ae6700cc2fc4fa
#
_cell.length_a   1.000
_cell.length_b   1.000
_cell.length_c   1.000
_cell.angle_alpha   90.00
_cell.angle_beta   90.00
_cell.angle_gamma   90.00
#
_symmetry.space_group_name_H-M   'P 1'
#
loop_
_entity.id
_entity.type
_entity.pdbx_description
1 polymer ?
#
loop_
_entity_poly.entity_id
_entity_poly.type
_entity_poly.pdbx_seq_one_letter_code
_entity_poly.pdbx_strand_id
1 'polypeptide(L)'
;ARCPNIHYCWASGDATFMIAGQECTRGCRFCAVGTIKTPPALDLDEPTNLAEAVTSMNLRHVVITVVNRDDLADSGSEHYKKCIEAVHLAQPDITLELLCSDLAGDMGALAHLLDNSPLSVFAHNVECVPRLDRMVRDHRASFSQSIAILAEAKKLRPDILTKSSIMVGLGETDEEVTQTLRLLKDANVDLI
;
A
#
# COMPACT_ATOMS: atom_id res chain seq x y z
N ALA A 1 7.74 11.24 -12.66
CA ALA A 1 7.65 9.79 -12.48
C ALA A 1 8.28 9.07 -13.66
N ARG A 2 8.90 7.87 -13.43
CA ARG A 2 9.54 7.07 -14.50
C ARG A 2 8.70 5.82 -14.86
N CYS A 3 7.38 5.93 -14.75
CA CYS A 3 6.48 4.82 -15.08
C CYS A 3 6.27 4.73 -16.59
N PRO A 4 6.51 3.57 -17.24
CA PRO A 4 6.31 3.43 -18.69
C PRO A 4 4.84 3.58 -19.11
N ASN A 5 3.90 3.34 -18.19
CA ASN A 5 2.45 3.38 -18.45
C ASN A 5 1.80 4.73 -18.12
N ILE A 6 2.59 5.74 -17.71
CA ILE A 6 2.06 7.01 -17.16
C ILE A 6 1.05 7.68 -18.11
N HIS A 7 1.37 7.72 -19.42
CA HIS A 7 0.51 8.38 -20.40
C HIS A 7 -0.82 7.61 -20.59
N TYR A 8 -0.77 6.29 -20.59
CA TYR A 8 -1.96 5.46 -20.71
C TYR A 8 -2.84 5.59 -19.46
N CYS A 9 -2.27 5.42 -18.26
CA CYS A 9 -3.01 5.51 -17.01
C CYS A 9 -3.66 6.89 -16.84
N TRP A 10 -2.92 7.97 -17.03
CA TRP A 10 -3.48 9.32 -16.89
C TRP A 10 -4.58 9.62 -17.92
N ALA A 11 -4.41 9.17 -19.15
CA ALA A 11 -5.47 9.28 -20.17
C ALA A 11 -6.72 8.48 -19.82
N SER A 12 -6.57 7.38 -19.05
CA SER A 12 -7.67 6.55 -18.54
C SER A 12 -8.29 7.08 -17.24
N GLY A 13 -7.74 8.15 -16.67
CA GLY A 13 -8.19 8.72 -15.40
C GLY A 13 -7.67 7.96 -14.18
N ASP A 14 -6.53 7.27 -14.30
CA ASP A 14 -5.89 6.50 -13.24
C ASP A 14 -4.55 7.13 -12.86
N ALA A 15 -4.28 7.37 -11.59
CA ALA A 15 -2.98 7.86 -11.14
C ALA A 15 -2.57 7.26 -9.80
N THR A 16 -1.27 7.21 -9.57
CA THR A 16 -0.68 6.77 -8.30
C THR A 16 0.07 7.92 -7.66
N PHE A 17 -0.21 8.17 -6.39
CA PHE A 17 0.47 9.17 -5.56
C PHE A 17 1.19 8.47 -4.41
N MET A 18 2.43 8.88 -4.16
CA MET A 18 3.18 8.43 -3.00
C MET A 18 3.07 9.49 -1.91
N ILE A 19 2.68 9.07 -0.71
CA ILE A 19 2.50 9.92 0.48
C ILE A 19 3.42 9.52 1.63
N ALA A 20 3.38 10.29 2.70
CA ALA A 20 4.20 10.15 3.90
C ALA A 20 5.70 10.43 3.68
N GLY A 21 6.03 11.16 2.60
CA GLY A 21 7.36 11.59 2.28
C GLY A 21 7.99 10.84 1.09
N GLN A 22 9.25 11.15 0.83
CA GLN A 22 10.02 10.62 -0.31
C GLN A 22 11.05 9.55 0.10
N GLU A 23 11.16 9.27 1.39
CA GLU A 23 12.16 8.38 1.97
C GLU A 23 11.49 7.37 2.89
N CYS A 24 11.98 6.14 2.87
CA CYS A 24 11.43 5.01 3.61
C CYS A 24 12.35 4.64 4.78
N THR A 25 11.79 4.19 5.90
CA THR A 25 12.60 3.64 7.00
C THR A 25 13.18 2.27 6.68
N ARG A 26 12.70 1.58 5.62
CA ARG A 26 13.11 0.23 5.23
C ARG A 26 13.88 0.21 3.93
N GLY A 27 14.83 -0.74 3.82
CA GLY A 27 15.74 -0.91 2.68
C GLY A 27 15.47 -2.18 1.88
N CYS A 28 14.27 -2.35 1.33
CA CYS A 28 13.97 -3.48 0.44
C CYS A 28 14.82 -3.40 -0.84
N ARG A 29 15.45 -4.51 -1.23
CA ARG A 29 16.46 -4.50 -2.31
C ARG A 29 15.91 -4.24 -3.70
N PHE A 30 14.61 -4.43 -3.92
CA PHE A 30 13.94 -4.15 -5.18
C PHE A 30 13.46 -2.69 -5.30
N CYS A 31 13.40 -1.95 -4.17
CA CYS A 31 12.79 -0.63 -4.11
C CYS A 31 13.78 0.48 -4.49
N ALA A 32 13.32 1.41 -5.31
CA ALA A 32 14.10 2.59 -5.72
C ALA A 32 13.95 3.79 -4.78
N VAL A 33 13.11 3.69 -3.75
CA VAL A 33 12.93 4.75 -2.74
C VAL A 33 14.15 4.79 -1.83
N GLY A 34 14.63 5.99 -1.53
CA GLY A 34 15.76 6.22 -0.62
C GLY A 34 15.44 5.71 0.80
N THR A 35 16.46 5.15 1.46
CA THR A 35 16.31 4.63 2.83
C THR A 35 16.98 5.56 3.81
N ILE A 36 16.26 5.98 4.84
CA ILE A 36 16.76 6.81 5.94
C ILE A 36 16.16 6.36 7.26
N LYS A 37 16.97 6.35 8.32
CA LYS A 37 16.51 5.90 9.64
C LYS A 37 15.48 6.84 10.28
N THR A 38 15.64 8.13 10.04
CA THR A 38 14.76 9.18 10.60
C THR A 38 14.35 10.12 9.47
N PRO A 39 13.25 9.80 8.77
CA PRO A 39 12.69 10.68 7.74
C PRO A 39 12.26 12.03 8.32
N PRO A 40 12.14 13.07 7.49
CA PRO A 40 11.51 14.32 7.90
C PRO A 40 10.12 14.12 8.48
N ALA A 41 9.66 15.09 9.27
CA ALA A 41 8.28 15.10 9.78
C ALA A 41 7.29 15.02 8.60
N LEU A 42 6.12 14.44 8.87
CA LEU A 42 5.03 14.41 7.90
C LEU A 42 4.62 15.85 7.55
N ASP A 43 4.37 16.07 6.27
CA ASP A 43 3.78 17.33 5.80
C ASP A 43 2.29 17.35 6.18
N LEU A 44 1.92 18.30 7.02
CA LEU A 44 0.53 18.43 7.49
C LEU A 44 -0.42 18.91 6.38
N ASP A 45 0.11 19.53 5.34
CA ASP A 45 -0.66 20.00 4.18
C ASP A 45 -0.78 18.91 3.08
N GLU A 46 -0.07 17.77 3.21
CA GLU A 46 -0.10 16.68 2.22
C GLU A 46 -1.51 16.18 1.91
N PRO A 47 -2.44 15.99 2.90
CA PRO A 47 -3.83 15.60 2.60
C PRO A 47 -4.55 16.59 1.69
N THR A 48 -4.40 17.90 1.94
CA THR A 48 -5.01 18.96 1.13
C THR A 48 -4.40 19.01 -0.26
N ASN A 49 -3.07 19.00 -0.34
CA ASN A 49 -2.33 19.02 -1.61
C ASN A 49 -2.66 17.82 -2.48
N LEU A 50 -2.82 16.63 -1.88
CA LEU A 50 -3.23 15.42 -2.57
C LEU A 50 -4.65 15.55 -3.15
N ALA A 51 -5.61 16.03 -2.35
CA ALA A 51 -6.99 16.22 -2.78
C ALA A 51 -7.09 17.23 -3.94
N GLU A 52 -6.34 18.34 -3.88
CA GLU A 52 -6.27 19.33 -4.95
C GLU A 52 -5.67 18.74 -6.24
N ALA A 53 -4.58 17.97 -6.12
CA ALA A 53 -3.94 17.32 -7.26
C ALA A 53 -4.89 16.33 -7.94
N VAL A 54 -5.58 15.48 -7.16
CA VAL A 54 -6.55 14.50 -7.66
C VAL A 54 -7.69 15.20 -8.40
N THR A 55 -8.24 16.27 -7.81
CA THR A 55 -9.33 17.05 -8.40
C THR A 55 -8.90 17.71 -9.71
N SER A 56 -7.72 18.33 -9.73
CA SER A 56 -7.20 19.05 -10.91
C SER A 56 -6.94 18.12 -12.09
N MET A 57 -6.61 16.85 -11.84
CA MET A 57 -6.39 15.83 -12.86
C MET A 57 -7.67 15.15 -13.34
N ASN A 58 -8.82 15.41 -12.71
CA ASN A 58 -10.12 14.79 -13.04
C ASN A 58 -10.05 13.25 -13.10
N LEU A 59 -9.48 12.66 -12.03
CA LEU A 59 -9.25 11.22 -11.95
C LEU A 59 -10.54 10.47 -11.59
N ARG A 60 -10.60 9.20 -12.01
CA ARG A 60 -11.67 8.25 -11.68
C ARG A 60 -11.21 7.20 -10.66
N HIS A 61 -9.93 6.87 -10.69
CA HIS A 61 -9.30 5.92 -9.78
C HIS A 61 -7.96 6.46 -9.32
N VAL A 62 -7.74 6.41 -8.01
CA VAL A 62 -6.50 6.85 -7.38
C VAL A 62 -5.91 5.74 -6.55
N VAL A 63 -4.66 5.42 -6.81
CA VAL A 63 -3.84 4.58 -5.95
C VAL A 63 -2.99 5.49 -5.06
N ILE A 64 -3.20 5.42 -3.77
CA ILE A 64 -2.35 6.05 -2.76
C ILE A 64 -1.34 5.00 -2.31
N THR A 65 -0.06 5.24 -2.50
CA THR A 65 1.00 4.36 -2.00
C THR A 65 1.80 5.07 -0.92
N VAL A 66 2.37 4.33 0.00
CA VAL A 66 3.06 4.88 1.16
C VAL A 66 4.49 4.38 1.25
N VAL A 67 5.35 5.16 1.90
CA VAL A 67 6.62 4.67 2.41
C VAL A 67 6.44 4.11 3.82
N ASN A 68 7.29 3.17 4.26
CA ASN A 68 7.26 2.73 5.67
C ASN A 68 7.77 3.85 6.58
N ARG A 69 7.06 4.07 7.67
CA ARG A 69 7.34 5.05 8.71
C ARG A 69 7.42 4.37 10.09
N ASP A 70 8.34 3.39 10.21
CA ASP A 70 8.60 2.70 11.49
C ASP A 70 9.14 3.64 12.59
N ASP A 71 9.43 4.89 12.25
CA ASP A 71 9.79 5.97 13.17
C ASP A 71 8.59 6.59 13.89
N LEU A 72 7.37 6.37 13.38
CA LEU A 72 6.12 6.85 13.96
C LEU A 72 5.45 5.75 14.78
N ALA A 73 4.82 6.15 15.89
CA ALA A 73 4.19 5.22 16.83
C ALA A 73 3.04 4.39 16.23
N ASP A 74 2.35 4.97 15.23
CA ASP A 74 1.24 4.38 14.51
C ASP A 74 1.62 3.91 13.09
N SER A 75 2.92 3.88 12.78
CA SER A 75 3.45 3.59 11.44
C SER A 75 2.89 4.48 10.34
N GLY A 76 2.32 5.65 10.68
CA GLY A 76 1.73 6.64 9.78
C GLY A 76 0.26 6.43 9.45
N SER A 77 -0.43 5.50 10.10
CA SER A 77 -1.82 5.13 9.80
C SER A 77 -2.80 6.30 9.90
N GLU A 78 -2.66 7.18 10.89
CA GLU A 78 -3.49 8.39 11.03
C GLU A 78 -3.30 9.36 9.85
N HIS A 79 -2.07 9.52 9.39
CA HIS A 79 -1.79 10.38 8.24
C HIS A 79 -2.36 9.81 6.94
N TYR A 80 -2.25 8.49 6.75
CA TYR A 80 -2.83 7.82 5.58
C TYR A 80 -4.36 7.98 5.56
N LYS A 81 -5.01 7.83 6.72
CA LYS A 81 -6.44 8.02 6.87
C LYS A 81 -6.85 9.45 6.49
N LYS A 82 -6.15 10.47 6.98
CA LYS A 82 -6.40 11.87 6.62
C LYS A 82 -6.29 12.13 5.12
N CYS A 83 -5.29 11.56 4.45
CA CYS A 83 -5.12 11.67 3.01
C CYS A 83 -6.30 11.06 2.24
N ILE A 84 -6.74 9.87 2.65
CA ILE A 84 -7.88 9.16 2.06
C ILE A 84 -9.17 9.97 2.23
N GLU A 85 -9.45 10.45 3.45
CA GLU A 85 -10.62 11.24 3.77
C GLU A 85 -10.66 12.57 3.02
N ALA A 86 -9.52 13.27 2.90
CA ALA A 86 -9.42 14.51 2.16
C ALA A 86 -9.74 14.33 0.66
N VAL A 87 -9.23 13.26 0.05
CA VAL A 87 -9.53 12.95 -1.36
C VAL A 87 -11.00 12.61 -1.53
N HIS A 88 -11.57 11.78 -0.65
CA HIS A 88 -12.98 11.41 -0.71
C HIS A 88 -13.91 12.61 -0.52
N LEU A 89 -13.58 13.52 0.41
CA LEU A 89 -14.34 14.74 0.63
C LEU A 89 -14.37 15.64 -0.61
N ALA A 90 -13.23 15.72 -1.32
CA ALA A 90 -13.11 16.51 -2.55
C ALA A 90 -13.80 15.84 -3.76
N GLN A 91 -13.78 14.51 -3.83
CA GLN A 91 -14.37 13.71 -4.90
C GLN A 91 -15.03 12.44 -4.34
N PRO A 92 -16.31 12.50 -3.90
CA PRO A 92 -16.97 11.37 -3.26
C PRO A 92 -17.13 10.11 -4.13
N ASP A 93 -17.21 10.29 -5.45
CA ASP A 93 -17.44 9.20 -6.40
C ASP A 93 -16.14 8.52 -6.89
N ILE A 94 -14.97 8.98 -6.41
CA ILE A 94 -13.69 8.43 -6.85
C ILE A 94 -13.44 7.04 -6.26
N THR A 95 -12.89 6.14 -7.06
CA THR A 95 -12.41 4.85 -6.56
C THR A 95 -11.07 5.03 -5.88
N LEU A 96 -10.97 4.70 -4.59
CA LEU A 96 -9.76 4.83 -3.78
C LEU A 96 -9.15 3.48 -3.47
N GLU A 97 -7.89 3.31 -3.87
CA GLU A 97 -7.03 2.18 -3.50
C GLU A 97 -5.89 2.68 -2.61
N LEU A 98 -5.66 2.02 -1.48
CA LEU A 98 -4.48 2.25 -0.66
C LEU A 98 -3.52 1.06 -0.80
N LEU A 99 -2.33 1.29 -1.38
CA LEU A 99 -1.21 0.35 -1.30
C LEU A 99 -0.43 0.66 -0.02
N CYS A 100 -0.83 -0.02 1.05
CA CYS A 100 -0.37 0.21 2.42
C CYS A 100 0.94 -0.52 2.72
N SER A 101 1.69 0.00 3.70
CA SER A 101 2.75 -0.74 4.39
C SER A 101 2.15 -1.87 5.24
N ASP A 102 3.00 -2.70 5.86
CA ASP A 102 2.55 -3.71 6.81
C ASP A 102 2.27 -3.15 8.23
N LEU A 103 2.33 -1.82 8.40
CA LEU A 103 2.13 -1.12 9.66
C LEU A 103 2.94 -1.73 10.83
N ALA A 104 4.12 -2.28 10.55
CA ALA A 104 4.94 -3.05 11.50
C ALA A 104 4.18 -4.20 12.20
N GLY A 105 3.09 -4.69 11.62
CA GLY A 105 2.22 -5.72 12.19
C GLY A 105 1.22 -5.21 13.23
N ASP A 106 1.05 -3.91 13.37
CA ASP A 106 0.09 -3.31 14.32
C ASP A 106 -1.34 -3.40 13.78
N MET A 107 -2.10 -4.37 14.29
CA MET A 107 -3.50 -4.59 13.94
C MET A 107 -4.43 -3.48 14.49
N GLY A 108 -4.00 -2.78 15.56
CA GLY A 108 -4.73 -1.61 16.07
C GLY A 108 -4.64 -0.43 15.12
N ALA A 109 -3.44 -0.17 14.58
CA ALA A 109 -3.22 0.83 13.54
C ALA A 109 -4.00 0.50 12.25
N LEU A 110 -4.04 -0.79 11.86
CA LEU A 110 -4.86 -1.25 10.73
C LEU A 110 -6.35 -1.02 10.97
N ALA A 111 -6.85 -1.42 12.13
CA ALA A 111 -8.27 -1.23 12.48
C ALA A 111 -8.65 0.26 12.48
N HIS A 112 -7.81 1.13 13.04
CA HIS A 112 -8.02 2.57 13.01
C HIS A 112 -8.05 3.13 11.59
N LEU A 113 -7.11 2.71 10.73
CA LEU A 113 -7.03 3.12 9.32
C LEU A 113 -8.29 2.75 8.54
N LEU A 114 -8.84 1.55 8.80
CA LEU A 114 -9.98 1.01 8.07
C LEU A 114 -11.34 1.40 8.65
N ASP A 115 -11.38 1.92 9.88
CA ASP A 115 -12.63 2.34 10.54
C ASP A 115 -13.29 3.48 9.78
N ASN A 116 -14.51 3.22 9.26
CA ASN A 116 -15.29 4.16 8.44
C ASN A 116 -14.51 4.73 7.23
N SER A 117 -13.44 4.07 6.79
CA SER A 117 -12.62 4.52 5.67
C SER A 117 -13.38 4.38 4.34
N PRO A 118 -13.34 5.40 3.44
CA PRO A 118 -13.99 5.35 2.13
C PRO A 118 -13.21 4.57 1.08
N LEU A 119 -12.31 3.68 1.48
CA LEU A 119 -11.54 2.84 0.57
C LEU A 119 -12.43 1.86 -0.19
N SER A 120 -12.15 1.70 -1.47
CA SER A 120 -12.68 0.63 -2.33
C SER A 120 -11.75 -0.59 -2.34
N VAL A 121 -10.43 -0.36 -2.24
CA VAL A 121 -9.41 -1.40 -2.29
C VAL A 121 -8.35 -1.15 -1.22
N PHE A 122 -8.08 -2.17 -0.41
CA PHE A 122 -6.89 -2.22 0.46
C PHE A 122 -5.87 -3.16 -0.16
N ALA A 123 -4.71 -2.63 -0.52
CA ALA A 123 -3.62 -3.38 -1.14
C ALA A 123 -2.40 -3.46 -0.22
N HIS A 124 -1.78 -4.62 -0.16
CA HIS A 124 -0.47 -4.83 0.46
C HIS A 124 0.26 -5.98 -0.25
N ASN A 125 1.45 -5.71 -0.75
CA ASN A 125 2.19 -6.67 -1.57
C ASN A 125 2.96 -7.67 -0.72
N VAL A 126 2.91 -8.96 -1.07
CA VAL A 126 3.80 -9.98 -0.50
C VAL A 126 5.20 -9.94 -1.11
N GLU A 127 5.34 -9.32 -2.28
CA GLU A 127 6.55 -9.02 -3.04
C GLU A 127 7.25 -10.24 -3.64
N CYS A 128 7.45 -11.32 -2.90
CA CYS A 128 8.12 -12.53 -3.35
C CYS A 128 7.62 -13.78 -2.60
N VAL A 129 8.04 -14.95 -3.06
CA VAL A 129 7.76 -16.21 -2.33
C VAL A 129 8.45 -16.24 -0.96
N PRO A 130 7.93 -16.96 0.05
CA PRO A 130 8.43 -16.95 1.42
C PRO A 130 9.93 -17.22 1.55
N ARG A 131 10.50 -18.12 0.75
CA ARG A 131 11.93 -18.46 0.80
C ARG A 131 12.83 -17.28 0.45
N LEU A 132 12.39 -16.39 -0.43
CA LEU A 132 13.17 -15.25 -0.92
C LEU A 132 13.00 -13.99 -0.04
N ASP A 133 12.11 -14.00 0.92
CA ASP A 133 11.73 -12.84 1.72
C ASP A 133 12.95 -12.11 2.29
N ARG A 134 13.86 -12.83 2.97
CA ARG A 134 15.09 -12.26 3.55
C ARG A 134 16.12 -11.74 2.53
N MET A 135 16.03 -12.21 1.29
CA MET A 135 16.93 -11.78 0.22
C MET A 135 16.39 -10.53 -0.51
N VAL A 136 15.09 -10.32 -0.50
CA VAL A 136 14.39 -9.33 -1.32
C VAL A 136 13.90 -8.16 -0.49
N ARG A 137 13.33 -8.43 0.70
CA ARG A 137 12.69 -7.43 1.56
C ARG A 137 13.59 -7.00 2.71
N ASP A 138 13.26 -5.87 3.32
CA ASP A 138 13.87 -5.44 4.59
C ASP A 138 13.62 -6.48 5.69
N HIS A 139 14.56 -6.63 6.60
CA HIS A 139 14.51 -7.63 7.68
C HIS A 139 13.31 -7.49 8.64
N ARG A 140 12.65 -6.33 8.68
CA ARG A 140 11.44 -6.04 9.47
C ARG A 140 10.15 -6.46 8.76
N ALA A 141 10.21 -6.66 7.44
CA ALA A 141 9.10 -7.23 6.70
C ALA A 141 9.14 -8.75 6.73
N SER A 142 7.98 -9.40 6.67
CA SER A 142 7.89 -10.84 6.48
C SER A 142 6.64 -11.23 5.69
N PHE A 143 6.76 -12.33 4.95
CA PHE A 143 5.63 -12.89 4.20
C PHE A 143 4.44 -13.19 5.11
N SER A 144 4.68 -13.78 6.28
CA SER A 144 3.62 -14.09 7.24
C SER A 144 2.92 -12.85 7.79
N GLN A 145 3.65 -11.76 8.02
CA GLN A 145 3.08 -10.48 8.44
C GLN A 145 2.22 -9.86 7.32
N SER A 146 2.68 -9.95 6.07
CA SER A 146 1.91 -9.48 4.91
C SER A 146 0.58 -10.23 4.74
N ILE A 147 0.60 -11.55 4.89
CA ILE A 147 -0.62 -12.36 4.87
C ILE A 147 -1.55 -12.01 6.03
N ALA A 148 -1.01 -11.81 7.24
CA ALA A 148 -1.79 -11.46 8.42
C ALA A 148 -2.51 -10.10 8.27
N ILE A 149 -1.83 -9.08 7.73
CA ILE A 149 -2.41 -7.76 7.45
C ILE A 149 -3.55 -7.86 6.43
N LEU A 150 -3.36 -8.61 5.34
CA LEU A 150 -4.39 -8.79 4.30
C LEU A 150 -5.62 -9.53 4.85
N ALA A 151 -5.41 -10.62 5.59
CA ALA A 151 -6.48 -11.40 6.19
C ALA A 151 -7.27 -10.58 7.23
N GLU A 152 -6.59 -9.81 8.08
CA GLU A 152 -7.26 -8.97 9.06
C GLU A 152 -8.00 -7.80 8.39
N ALA A 153 -7.43 -7.18 7.35
CA ALA A 153 -8.12 -6.15 6.57
C ALA A 153 -9.43 -6.67 5.99
N LYS A 154 -9.42 -7.86 5.38
CA LYS A 154 -10.62 -8.50 4.83
C LYS A 154 -11.66 -8.84 5.89
N LYS A 155 -11.21 -9.26 7.07
CA LYS A 155 -12.10 -9.55 8.20
C LYS A 155 -12.74 -8.28 8.78
N LEU A 156 -11.98 -7.19 8.92
CA LEU A 156 -12.47 -5.89 9.41
C LEU A 156 -13.44 -5.23 8.42
N ARG A 157 -13.14 -5.33 7.12
CA ARG A 157 -13.89 -4.71 6.04
C ARG A 157 -14.17 -5.71 4.91
N PRO A 158 -15.15 -6.62 5.12
CA PRO A 158 -15.52 -7.62 4.09
C PRO A 158 -16.13 -7.00 2.83
N ASP A 159 -16.54 -5.75 2.91
CA ASP A 159 -17.16 -4.96 1.83
C ASP A 159 -16.16 -4.39 0.83
N ILE A 160 -14.89 -4.19 1.22
CA ILE A 160 -13.85 -3.70 0.31
C ILE A 160 -13.08 -4.85 -0.35
N LEU A 161 -12.45 -4.58 -1.49
CA LEU A 161 -11.53 -5.54 -2.11
C LEU A 161 -10.18 -5.51 -1.41
N THR A 162 -9.59 -6.70 -1.23
CA THR A 162 -8.19 -6.83 -0.83
C THR A 162 -7.34 -7.22 -2.03
N LYS A 163 -6.14 -6.65 -2.13
CA LYS A 163 -5.25 -6.83 -3.27
C LYS A 163 -3.82 -7.09 -2.82
N SER A 164 -3.13 -7.97 -3.55
CA SER A 164 -1.69 -8.20 -3.36
C SER A 164 -0.99 -8.33 -4.72
N SER A 165 0.33 -8.30 -4.71
CA SER A 165 1.13 -8.65 -5.88
C SER A 165 2.41 -9.39 -5.49
N ILE A 166 2.94 -10.13 -6.46
CA ILE A 166 4.19 -10.87 -6.36
C ILE A 166 5.07 -10.55 -7.57
N MET A 167 6.35 -10.31 -7.34
CA MET A 167 7.36 -10.26 -8.39
C MET A 167 7.85 -11.66 -8.67
N VAL A 168 8.04 -12.00 -9.95
CA VAL A 168 8.59 -13.27 -10.40
C VAL A 168 9.88 -13.05 -11.20
N GLY A 169 10.71 -14.09 -11.30
CA GLY A 169 12.01 -14.02 -11.94
C GLY A 169 13.18 -13.76 -10.98
N LEU A 170 12.96 -13.92 -9.67
CA LEU A 170 13.95 -13.72 -8.61
C LEU A 170 14.64 -15.03 -8.20
N GLY A 171 14.28 -16.16 -8.82
CA GLY A 171 14.81 -17.50 -8.53
C GLY A 171 13.86 -18.40 -7.75
N GLU A 172 12.58 -18.06 -7.73
CA GLU A 172 11.50 -18.94 -7.25
C GLU A 172 11.22 -20.09 -8.23
N THR A 173 10.57 -21.13 -7.73
CA THR A 173 10.04 -22.21 -8.57
C THR A 173 8.55 -22.03 -8.84
N ASP A 174 8.00 -22.69 -9.86
CA ASP A 174 6.56 -22.68 -10.18
C ASP A 174 5.72 -23.19 -9.00
N GLU A 175 6.23 -24.18 -8.26
CA GLU A 175 5.58 -24.73 -7.06
C GLU A 175 5.52 -23.68 -5.95
N GLU A 176 6.58 -22.89 -5.74
CA GLU A 176 6.61 -21.82 -4.73
C GLU A 176 5.63 -20.71 -5.09
N VAL A 177 5.54 -20.32 -6.36
CA VAL A 177 4.54 -19.36 -6.84
C VAL A 177 3.14 -19.89 -6.61
N THR A 178 2.88 -21.13 -7.02
CA THR A 178 1.58 -21.78 -6.83
C THR A 178 1.19 -21.84 -5.35
N GLN A 179 2.13 -22.17 -4.47
CA GLN A 179 1.90 -22.18 -3.02
C GLN A 179 1.61 -20.77 -2.50
N THR A 180 2.32 -19.77 -2.97
CA THR A 180 2.09 -18.36 -2.58
C THR A 180 0.68 -17.90 -2.97
N LEU A 181 0.23 -18.22 -4.19
CA LEU A 181 -1.13 -17.92 -4.64
C LEU A 181 -2.21 -18.61 -3.81
N ARG A 182 -1.96 -19.86 -3.38
CA ARG A 182 -2.87 -20.59 -2.47
C ARG A 182 -2.95 -19.89 -1.11
N LEU A 183 -1.82 -19.48 -0.52
CA LEU A 183 -1.79 -18.76 0.75
C LEU A 183 -2.55 -17.42 0.69
N LEU A 184 -2.43 -16.70 -0.41
CA LEU A 184 -3.20 -15.46 -0.64
C LEU A 184 -4.70 -15.74 -0.76
N LYS A 185 -5.07 -16.80 -1.48
CA LYS A 185 -6.47 -17.25 -1.58
C LYS A 185 -7.04 -17.65 -0.23
N ASP A 186 -6.28 -18.41 0.57
CA ASP A 186 -6.70 -18.86 1.91
C ASP A 186 -6.85 -17.67 2.89
N ALA A 187 -6.12 -16.56 2.65
CA ALA A 187 -6.29 -15.29 3.34
C ALA A 187 -7.46 -14.42 2.81
N ASN A 188 -8.27 -14.97 1.88
CA ASN A 188 -9.39 -14.28 1.21
C ASN A 188 -8.97 -12.99 0.47
N VAL A 189 -7.79 -12.99 -0.15
CA VAL A 189 -7.36 -11.89 -1.04
C VAL A 189 -8.14 -11.98 -2.35
N ASP A 190 -8.77 -10.87 -2.74
CA ASP A 190 -9.68 -10.83 -3.90
C ASP A 190 -8.93 -10.67 -5.23
N LEU A 191 -7.83 -9.90 -5.25
CA LEU A 191 -7.06 -9.53 -6.45
C LEU A 191 -5.57 -9.83 -6.27
N ILE A 192 -4.94 -10.42 -7.29
CA ILE A 192 -3.50 -10.68 -7.34
C ILE A 192 -2.97 -10.24 -8.70
#